data_99185460fd8e8a2a8ea6ff98cefa2adc
#
_entry.id   99185460fd8e8a2a8ea6ff98cefa2adc
#
_cell.length_a   1.000
_cell.length_b   1.000
_cell.length_c   1.000
_cell.angle_alpha   90.00
_cell.angle_beta   90.00
_cell.angle_gamma   90.00
#
_symmetry.space_group_name_H-M   'P 1'
#
loop_
_entity.id
_entity.type
_entity.pdbx_description
1 polymer ?
#
loop_
_entity_poly.entity_id
_entity_poly.type
_entity_poly.pdbx_seq_one_letter_code
_entity_poly.pdbx_strand_id
1 'polypeptide(L)'
;MSDILCLYYSRTGTTRTVMEQIAELLEAELVEITDGKNRMGIIGYLGSGLDAMKKTPEELLPFETAKPLSAYTHVILATPVWAGRCSSITRSFLIGHGKDLPKKVSYVITHMGDSSYDKVFAQMDQYLSTPHTFGLSLQPKADDYHQKVYDFVRTIRAENGQEAQ
;
A
#
# COMPACT_ATOMS: atom_id res chain seq x y z
N MET A 1 20.24 6.78 0.67
CA MET A 1 19.02 6.00 0.39
C MET A 1 18.55 5.35 1.69
N SER A 2 17.30 5.48 2.03
CA SER A 2 16.79 4.88 3.26
C SER A 2 16.55 3.37 3.09
N ASP A 3 16.54 2.63 4.21
CA ASP A 3 16.20 1.20 4.22
C ASP A 3 14.68 0.96 4.25
N ILE A 4 13.95 1.85 3.61
CA ILE A 4 12.48 1.78 3.51
C ILE A 4 12.11 1.38 2.09
N LEU A 5 11.18 0.43 1.98
CA LEU A 5 10.61 0.02 0.71
C LEU A 5 9.16 0.45 0.64
N CYS A 6 8.79 1.12 -0.42
CA CYS A 6 7.41 1.45 -0.76
C CYS A 6 6.93 0.52 -1.87
N LEU A 7 5.91 -0.27 -1.56
CA LEU A 7 5.24 -1.17 -2.50
C LEU A 7 3.82 -0.68 -2.73
N TYR A 8 3.35 -0.71 -3.97
CA TYR A 8 1.99 -0.30 -4.25
C TYR A 8 1.38 -1.04 -5.45
N TYR A 9 0.06 -1.13 -5.45
CA TYR A 9 -0.75 -1.36 -6.63
C TYR A 9 -1.61 -0.14 -6.90
N SER A 10 -1.77 0.23 -8.16
CA SER A 10 -2.60 1.36 -8.57
C SER A 10 -3.43 1.00 -9.80
N ARG A 11 -4.76 1.17 -9.70
CA ARG A 11 -5.67 0.89 -10.82
C ARG A 11 -5.62 1.99 -11.89
N THR A 12 -5.68 3.24 -11.46
CA THR A 12 -5.82 4.40 -12.36
C THR A 12 -4.68 5.41 -12.24
N GLY A 13 -3.71 5.15 -11.36
CA GLY A 13 -2.61 6.07 -11.08
C GLY A 13 -2.76 6.88 -9.79
N THR A 14 -3.90 6.85 -9.13
CA THR A 14 -4.14 7.59 -7.88
C THR A 14 -3.21 7.13 -6.76
N THR A 15 -3.18 5.83 -6.47
CA THR A 15 -2.30 5.27 -5.45
C THR A 15 -0.83 5.46 -5.83
N ARG A 16 -0.50 5.35 -7.12
CA ARG A 16 0.85 5.63 -7.64
C ARG A 16 1.30 7.03 -7.27
N THR A 17 0.51 8.05 -7.56
CA THR A 17 0.84 9.45 -7.28
C THR A 17 1.11 9.68 -5.79
N VAL A 18 0.28 9.11 -4.93
CA VAL A 18 0.48 9.17 -3.47
C VAL A 18 1.82 8.55 -3.08
N MET A 19 2.10 7.36 -3.60
CA MET A 19 3.31 6.61 -3.20
C MET A 19 4.59 7.19 -3.80
N GLU A 20 4.52 7.80 -4.98
CA GLU A 20 5.65 8.55 -5.54
C GLU A 20 6.04 9.70 -4.60
N GLN A 21 5.05 10.43 -4.10
CA GLN A 21 5.28 11.53 -3.15
C GLN A 21 5.85 11.03 -1.82
N ILE A 22 5.28 9.97 -1.25
CA ILE A 22 5.76 9.40 0.01
C ILE A 22 7.19 8.86 -0.15
N ALA A 23 7.46 8.12 -1.22
CA ALA A 23 8.77 7.54 -1.47
C ALA A 23 9.84 8.64 -1.68
N GLU A 24 9.51 9.71 -2.39
CA GLU A 24 10.41 10.85 -2.56
C GLU A 24 10.75 11.51 -1.22
N LEU A 25 9.74 11.79 -0.40
CA LEU A 25 9.93 12.41 0.91
C LEU A 25 10.74 11.53 1.88
N LEU A 26 10.64 10.22 1.75
CA LEU A 26 11.37 9.25 2.59
C LEU A 26 12.69 8.80 1.98
N GLU A 27 13.01 9.22 0.76
CA GLU A 27 14.14 8.70 -0.02
C GLU A 27 14.10 7.17 -0.11
N ALA A 28 12.89 6.62 -0.24
CA ALA A 28 12.64 5.19 -0.24
C ALA A 28 12.65 4.59 -1.64
N GLU A 29 12.98 3.31 -1.71
CA GLU A 29 12.78 2.53 -2.94
C GLU A 29 11.29 2.40 -3.23
N LEU A 30 10.89 2.54 -4.49
CA LEU A 30 9.49 2.46 -4.92
C LEU A 30 9.32 1.35 -5.94
N VAL A 31 8.45 0.39 -5.66
CA VAL A 31 8.20 -0.77 -6.53
C VAL A 31 6.70 -0.97 -6.72
N GLU A 32 6.28 -1.11 -7.96
CA GLU A 32 4.89 -1.44 -8.32
C GLU A 32 4.66 -2.94 -8.29
N ILE A 33 3.52 -3.34 -7.73
CA ILE A 33 3.01 -4.71 -7.77
C ILE A 33 1.81 -4.71 -8.71
N THR A 34 1.76 -5.62 -9.67
CA THR A 34 0.65 -5.68 -10.63
C THR A 34 0.49 -7.09 -11.20
N ASP A 35 -0.70 -7.40 -11.68
CA ASP A 35 -0.96 -8.59 -12.50
C ASP A 35 -1.00 -8.28 -14.01
N GLY A 36 -0.77 -7.01 -14.39
CA GLY A 36 -0.76 -6.56 -15.77
C GLY A 36 -2.13 -6.33 -16.41
N LYS A 37 -3.21 -6.60 -15.69
CA LYS A 37 -4.56 -6.40 -16.23
C LYS A 37 -4.94 -4.92 -16.24
N ASN A 38 -5.60 -4.47 -17.31
CA ASN A 38 -6.17 -3.13 -17.39
C ASN A 38 -7.55 -3.11 -16.74
N ARG A 39 -7.71 -2.34 -15.67
CA ARG A 39 -8.97 -2.18 -14.92
C ARG A 39 -9.51 -0.76 -14.99
N MET A 40 -9.16 -0.01 -16.01
CA MET A 40 -9.64 1.35 -16.18
C MET A 40 -11.09 1.39 -16.68
N GLY A 41 -11.79 2.50 -16.42
CA GLY A 41 -13.17 2.73 -16.83
C GLY A 41 -14.20 2.04 -15.92
N ILE A 42 -15.49 2.09 -16.31
CA ILE A 42 -16.60 1.55 -15.52
C ILE A 42 -16.51 0.02 -15.43
N ILE A 43 -16.22 -0.66 -16.52
CA ILE A 43 -16.10 -2.13 -16.55
C ILE A 43 -14.93 -2.56 -15.66
N GLY A 44 -13.79 -1.86 -15.74
CA GLY A 44 -12.65 -2.11 -14.88
C GLY A 44 -12.95 -1.87 -13.41
N TYR A 45 -13.72 -0.84 -13.08
CA TYR A 45 -14.15 -0.56 -11.71
C TYR A 45 -15.02 -1.70 -11.13
N LEU A 46 -16.03 -2.15 -11.89
CA LEU A 46 -16.89 -3.27 -11.48
C LEU A 46 -16.09 -4.57 -11.34
N GLY A 47 -15.21 -4.85 -12.31
CA GLY A 47 -14.31 -5.99 -12.27
C GLY A 47 -13.37 -5.97 -11.07
N SER A 48 -12.86 -4.79 -10.70
CA SER A 48 -12.01 -4.61 -9.51
C SER A 48 -12.74 -4.97 -8.23
N GLY A 49 -14.00 -4.53 -8.08
CA GLY A 49 -14.82 -4.90 -6.93
C GLY A 49 -15.07 -6.40 -6.84
N LEU A 50 -15.37 -7.05 -7.97
CA LEU A 50 -15.55 -8.51 -8.03
C LEU A 50 -14.26 -9.24 -7.72
N ASP A 51 -13.12 -8.79 -8.26
CA ASP A 51 -11.79 -9.38 -8.00
C ASP A 51 -11.44 -9.30 -6.52
N ALA A 52 -11.73 -8.18 -5.84
CA ALA A 52 -11.49 -8.04 -4.42
C ALA A 52 -12.29 -9.03 -3.57
N MET A 53 -13.46 -9.47 -4.05
CA MET A 53 -14.32 -10.43 -3.37
C MET A 53 -13.95 -11.89 -3.66
N LYS A 54 -13.11 -12.16 -4.64
CA LYS A 54 -12.64 -13.52 -4.96
C LYS A 54 -11.79 -14.09 -3.83
N LYS A 55 -11.92 -15.39 -3.61
CA LYS A 55 -11.03 -16.11 -2.66
C LYS A 55 -9.74 -16.59 -3.32
N THR A 56 -9.74 -16.76 -4.64
CA THR A 56 -8.56 -17.20 -5.40
C THR A 56 -7.59 -16.04 -5.60
N PRO A 57 -6.28 -16.21 -5.27
CA PRO A 57 -5.29 -15.19 -5.53
C PRO A 57 -5.13 -14.87 -7.01
N GLU A 58 -4.81 -13.61 -7.33
CA GLU A 58 -4.39 -13.20 -8.67
C GLU A 58 -2.95 -13.64 -8.92
N GLU A 59 -2.63 -13.91 -10.18
CA GLU A 59 -1.27 -14.17 -10.59
C GLU A 59 -0.54 -12.86 -10.83
N LEU A 60 0.47 -12.58 -10.02
CA LEU A 60 1.25 -11.34 -10.12
C LEU A 60 2.32 -11.45 -11.20
N LEU A 61 2.59 -10.32 -11.88
CA LEU A 61 3.79 -10.20 -12.70
C LEU A 61 5.03 -10.19 -11.79
N PRO A 62 6.18 -10.67 -12.28
CA PRO A 62 7.44 -10.56 -11.53
C PRO A 62 7.74 -9.11 -11.17
N PHE A 63 8.25 -8.90 -9.97
CA PHE A 63 8.76 -7.60 -9.51
C PHE A 63 10.12 -7.81 -8.84
N GLU A 64 10.95 -6.78 -8.85
CA GLU A 64 12.28 -6.84 -8.28
C GLU A 64 12.47 -5.75 -7.23
N THR A 65 13.16 -6.10 -6.16
CA THR A 65 13.59 -5.17 -5.10
C THR A 65 15.11 -5.24 -4.97
N ALA A 66 15.73 -4.14 -4.52
CA ALA A 66 17.19 -4.05 -4.41
C ALA A 66 17.79 -5.11 -3.46
N LYS A 67 17.00 -5.60 -2.50
CA LYS A 67 17.39 -6.62 -1.54
C LYS A 67 16.18 -7.45 -1.12
N PRO A 68 16.35 -8.59 -0.43
CA PRO A 68 15.22 -9.38 0.05
C PRO A 68 14.25 -8.56 0.91
N LEU A 69 12.94 -8.85 0.83
CA LEU A 69 11.91 -8.10 1.55
C LEU A 69 12.19 -8.01 3.06
N SER A 70 12.64 -9.09 3.67
CA SER A 70 12.95 -9.14 5.10
C SER A 70 14.17 -8.29 5.51
N ALA A 71 14.97 -7.85 4.55
CA ALA A 71 16.16 -7.04 4.81
C ALA A 71 15.89 -5.54 4.91
N TYR A 72 14.68 -5.09 4.57
CA TYR A 72 14.29 -3.69 4.78
C TYR A 72 13.95 -3.46 6.25
N THR A 73 14.21 -2.24 6.72
CA THR A 73 13.83 -1.84 8.08
C THR A 73 12.33 -1.63 8.20
N HIS A 74 11.72 -1.06 7.18
CA HIS A 74 10.30 -0.75 7.13
C HIS A 74 9.77 -0.93 5.72
N VAL A 75 8.61 -1.55 5.58
CA VAL A 75 7.89 -1.65 4.31
C VAL A 75 6.58 -0.88 4.41
N ILE A 76 6.33 0.00 3.45
CA ILE A 76 5.06 0.71 3.32
C ILE A 76 4.32 0.11 2.13
N LEU A 77 3.15 -0.46 2.36
CA LEU A 77 2.33 -1.13 1.35
C LEU A 77 1.06 -0.33 1.09
N ALA A 78 0.87 0.09 -0.15
CA ALA A 78 -0.27 0.89 -0.54
C ALA A 78 -1.20 0.15 -1.48
N THR A 79 -2.50 0.35 -1.28
CA THR A 79 -3.56 -0.31 -2.04
C THR A 79 -4.78 0.61 -2.19
N PRO A 80 -5.46 0.60 -3.35
CA PRO A 80 -6.81 1.15 -3.40
C PRO A 80 -7.77 0.24 -2.64
N VAL A 81 -8.86 0.83 -2.15
CA VAL A 81 -9.96 0.09 -1.52
C VAL A 81 -10.96 -0.31 -2.61
N TRP A 82 -11.20 -1.62 -2.73
CA TRP A 82 -12.17 -2.21 -3.64
C TRP A 82 -13.25 -2.95 -2.84
N ALA A 83 -14.50 -2.55 -2.97
CA ALA A 83 -15.62 -3.17 -2.26
C ALA A 83 -15.36 -3.35 -0.75
N GLY A 84 -14.79 -2.31 -0.11
CA GLY A 84 -14.48 -2.33 1.32
C GLY A 84 -13.30 -3.21 1.74
N ARG A 85 -12.45 -3.61 0.79
CA ARG A 85 -11.28 -4.48 1.00
C ARG A 85 -10.06 -3.91 0.29
N CYS A 86 -8.87 -4.40 0.61
CA CYS A 86 -7.70 -4.14 -0.22
C CYS A 86 -7.89 -4.75 -1.61
N SER A 87 -7.15 -4.28 -2.60
CA SER A 87 -7.21 -4.84 -3.95
C SER A 87 -6.87 -6.33 -3.95
N SER A 88 -7.39 -7.07 -4.93
CA SER A 88 -7.04 -8.48 -5.11
C SER A 88 -5.55 -8.67 -5.37
N ILE A 89 -4.91 -7.69 -6.02
CA ILE A 89 -3.46 -7.68 -6.28
C ILE A 89 -2.70 -7.61 -4.96
N THR A 90 -3.06 -6.68 -4.08
CA THR A 90 -2.43 -6.52 -2.77
C THR A 90 -2.65 -7.75 -1.90
N ARG A 91 -3.86 -8.31 -1.92
CA ARG A 91 -4.16 -9.55 -1.20
C ARG A 91 -3.28 -10.71 -1.69
N SER A 92 -3.14 -10.86 -3.02
CA SER A 92 -2.28 -11.91 -3.60
C SER A 92 -0.82 -11.74 -3.19
N PHE A 93 -0.33 -10.50 -3.18
CA PHE A 93 1.01 -10.19 -2.66
C PHE A 93 1.15 -10.62 -1.20
N LEU A 94 0.19 -10.26 -0.36
CA LEU A 94 0.22 -10.59 1.07
C LEU A 94 0.14 -12.09 1.32
N ILE A 95 -0.67 -12.82 0.55
CA ILE A 95 -0.75 -14.28 0.64
C ILE A 95 0.62 -14.92 0.33
N GLY A 96 1.30 -14.45 -0.72
CA GLY A 96 2.57 -15.00 -1.16
C GLY A 96 3.79 -14.53 -0.36
N HIS A 97 3.77 -13.29 0.14
CA HIS A 97 4.96 -12.63 0.69
C HIS A 97 4.76 -12.01 2.08
N GLY A 98 3.56 -12.02 2.62
CA GLY A 98 3.28 -11.33 3.89
C GLY A 98 4.17 -11.78 5.05
N LYS A 99 4.51 -13.07 5.11
CA LYS A 99 5.38 -13.63 6.16
C LYS A 99 6.87 -13.32 5.96
N ASP A 100 7.25 -12.87 4.76
CA ASP A 100 8.63 -12.49 4.44
C ASP A 100 8.91 -11.01 4.72
N LEU A 101 7.88 -10.24 5.05
CA LEU A 101 8.02 -8.81 5.33
C LEU A 101 8.70 -8.59 6.69
N PRO A 102 9.41 -7.45 6.88
CA PRO A 102 10.00 -7.13 8.17
C PRO A 102 8.91 -6.90 9.24
N LYS A 103 9.32 -6.75 10.49
CA LYS A 103 8.39 -6.49 11.60
C LYS A 103 7.65 -5.15 11.46
N LYS A 104 8.30 -4.15 10.88
CA LYS A 104 7.69 -2.83 10.65
C LYS A 104 7.07 -2.79 9.27
N VAL A 105 5.76 -2.90 9.22
CA VAL A 105 4.97 -2.74 8.00
C VAL A 105 3.90 -1.68 8.27
N SER A 106 3.80 -0.68 7.41
CA SER A 106 2.74 0.33 7.47
C SER A 106 1.93 0.30 6.20
N TYR A 107 0.66 0.70 6.30
CA TYR A 107 -0.26 0.67 5.17
C TYR A 107 -0.66 2.07 4.76
N VAL A 108 -0.88 2.24 3.47
CA VAL A 108 -1.56 3.40 2.88
C VAL A 108 -2.72 2.87 2.06
N ILE A 109 -3.93 3.31 2.37
CA ILE A 109 -5.11 2.98 1.57
C ILE A 109 -5.68 4.25 0.94
N THR A 110 -6.09 4.15 -0.32
CA THR A 110 -6.74 5.23 -1.05
C THR A 110 -8.17 4.84 -1.37
N HIS A 111 -9.10 5.77 -1.23
CA HIS A 111 -10.52 5.54 -1.45
C HIS A 111 -11.22 6.80 -1.95
N MET A 112 -12.40 6.63 -2.51
CA MET A 112 -13.23 7.72 -3.01
C MET A 112 -14.38 8.08 -2.06
N GLY A 113 -14.77 7.16 -1.19
CA GLY A 113 -15.87 7.36 -0.24
C GLY A 113 -15.46 8.17 0.99
N ASP A 114 -16.45 8.56 1.78
CA ASP A 114 -16.24 9.41 2.96
C ASP A 114 -15.91 8.62 4.24
N SER A 115 -15.98 7.28 4.19
CA SER A 115 -15.57 6.43 5.31
C SER A 115 -14.04 6.42 5.45
N SER A 116 -13.54 6.15 6.66
CA SER A 116 -12.09 5.95 6.89
C SER A 116 -11.57 4.63 6.35
N TYR A 117 -12.45 3.63 6.18
CA TYR A 117 -12.09 2.27 5.75
C TYR A 117 -11.03 1.58 6.63
N ASP A 118 -10.90 1.94 7.89
CA ASP A 118 -9.88 1.41 8.81
C ASP A 118 -9.97 -0.11 9.00
N LYS A 119 -11.14 -0.71 8.76
CA LYS A 119 -11.30 -2.16 8.80
C LYS A 119 -10.44 -2.91 7.80
N VAL A 120 -10.02 -2.25 6.72
CA VAL A 120 -9.13 -2.82 5.71
C VAL A 120 -7.77 -3.18 6.32
N PHE A 121 -7.27 -2.37 7.23
CA PHE A 121 -5.99 -2.63 7.92
C PHE A 121 -6.01 -3.95 8.68
N ALA A 122 -7.07 -4.21 9.45
CA ALA A 122 -7.21 -5.47 10.18
C ALA A 122 -7.32 -6.67 9.24
N GLN A 123 -8.00 -6.51 8.10
CA GLN A 123 -8.08 -7.56 7.09
C GLN A 123 -6.71 -7.90 6.50
N MET A 124 -5.87 -6.90 6.29
CA MET A 124 -4.51 -7.10 5.76
C MET A 124 -3.58 -7.74 6.80
N ASP A 125 -3.74 -7.41 8.07
CA ASP A 125 -2.91 -7.91 9.17
C ASP A 125 -2.94 -9.42 9.32
N GLN A 126 -4.02 -10.10 8.90
CA GLN A 126 -4.10 -11.56 8.97
C GLN A 126 -2.99 -12.28 8.19
N TYR A 127 -2.39 -11.61 7.21
CA TYR A 127 -1.32 -12.16 6.38
C TYR A 127 0.09 -11.86 6.90
N LEU A 128 0.21 -11.00 7.92
CA LEU A 128 1.49 -10.60 8.50
C LEU A 128 1.82 -11.45 9.73
N SER A 129 3.11 -11.53 10.07
CA SER A 129 3.57 -12.15 11.32
C SER A 129 3.31 -11.27 12.53
N THR A 130 3.29 -9.94 12.33
CA THR A 130 3.06 -8.93 13.36
C THR A 130 2.06 -7.90 12.80
N PRO A 131 1.11 -7.38 13.58
CA PRO A 131 0.21 -6.33 13.11
C PRO A 131 0.97 -5.13 12.54
N HIS A 132 0.34 -4.39 11.63
CA HIS A 132 0.94 -3.19 11.04
C HIS A 132 1.33 -2.16 12.10
N THR A 133 2.34 -1.35 11.78
CA THR A 133 2.83 -0.30 12.67
C THR A 133 1.97 0.95 12.58
N PHE A 134 1.78 1.48 11.38
CA PHE A 134 0.94 2.65 11.12
C PHE A 134 0.03 2.41 9.92
N GLY A 135 -1.12 3.09 9.91
CA GLY A 135 -2.06 3.06 8.80
C GLY A 135 -2.48 4.46 8.40
N LEU A 136 -2.46 4.75 7.10
CA LEU A 136 -2.92 6.00 6.51
C LEU A 136 -4.09 5.72 5.58
N SER A 137 -5.24 6.31 5.89
CA SER A 137 -6.44 6.24 5.04
C SER A 137 -6.61 7.58 4.35
N LEU A 138 -6.55 7.60 3.02
CA LEU A 138 -6.55 8.81 2.21
C LEU A 138 -7.71 8.86 1.23
N GLN A 139 -8.40 10.00 1.23
CA GLN A 139 -9.25 10.42 0.13
C GLN A 139 -8.47 11.53 -0.62
N PRO A 140 -7.97 11.29 -1.84
CA PRO A 140 -7.05 12.22 -2.50
C PRO A 140 -7.63 13.59 -2.81
N LYS A 141 -8.96 13.71 -2.85
CA LYS A 141 -9.64 14.99 -3.09
C LYS A 141 -10.02 15.74 -1.80
N ALA A 142 -9.74 15.18 -0.63
CA ALA A 142 -10.04 15.82 0.64
C ALA A 142 -9.08 16.99 0.91
N ASP A 143 -9.58 18.01 1.60
CA ASP A 143 -8.81 19.22 1.89
C ASP A 143 -7.59 18.96 2.78
N ASP A 144 -7.66 17.93 3.63
CA ASP A 144 -6.60 17.54 4.56
C ASP A 144 -5.58 16.56 3.97
N TYR A 145 -5.66 16.25 2.67
CA TYR A 145 -4.79 15.27 2.00
C TYR A 145 -3.31 15.52 2.27
N HIS A 146 -2.84 16.73 1.97
CA HIS A 146 -1.41 17.07 2.12
C HIS A 146 -0.96 16.96 3.57
N GLN A 147 -1.77 17.44 4.51
CA GLN A 147 -1.46 17.36 5.94
C GLN A 147 -1.31 15.91 6.40
N LYS A 148 -2.23 15.04 5.99
CA LYS A 148 -2.17 13.61 6.34
C LYS A 148 -0.93 12.92 5.77
N VAL A 149 -0.56 13.23 4.53
CA VAL A 149 0.65 12.67 3.92
C VAL A 149 1.90 13.12 4.67
N TYR A 150 2.03 14.41 4.96
CA TYR A 150 3.19 14.92 5.70
C TYR A 150 3.27 14.38 7.12
N ASP A 151 2.14 14.28 7.83
CA ASP A 151 2.09 13.71 9.18
C ASP A 151 2.51 12.23 9.18
N PHE A 152 2.04 11.47 8.20
CA PHE A 152 2.43 10.07 8.02
C PHE A 152 3.94 9.94 7.76
N VAL A 153 4.49 10.70 6.84
CA VAL A 153 5.93 10.71 6.53
C VAL A 153 6.74 11.05 7.78
N ARG A 154 6.32 12.05 8.53
CA ARG A 154 6.97 12.44 9.79
C ARG A 154 6.96 11.31 10.81
N THR A 155 5.85 10.62 10.93
CA THR A 155 5.70 9.46 11.83
C THR A 155 6.63 8.32 11.41
N ILE A 156 6.69 8.00 10.12
CA ILE A 156 7.60 6.97 9.60
C ILE A 156 9.07 7.34 9.86
N ARG A 157 9.45 8.59 9.64
CA ARG A 157 10.82 9.07 9.93
C ARG A 157 11.18 8.90 11.39
N ALA A 158 10.31 9.33 12.29
CA ALA A 158 10.52 9.21 13.74
C ALA A 158 10.68 7.74 14.16
N GLU A 159 9.86 6.84 13.61
CA GLU A 159 9.94 5.40 13.90
C GLU A 159 11.26 4.78 13.44
N ASN A 160 11.88 5.30 12.39
CA ASN A 160 13.12 4.77 11.81
C ASN A 160 14.35 5.58 12.23
N GLY A 161 14.22 6.47 13.20
CA GLY A 161 15.35 7.28 13.71
C GLY A 161 15.89 8.29 12.70
N GLN A 162 15.10 8.67 11.68
CA GLN A 162 15.47 9.70 10.71
C GLN A 162 15.12 11.08 11.27
N GLU A 163 16.07 12.03 11.19
CA GLU A 163 15.84 13.39 11.64
C GLU A 163 14.85 14.12 10.71
N ALA A 164 14.06 15.02 11.29
CA ALA A 164 13.23 15.92 10.51
C ALA A 164 14.11 16.90 9.73
N GLN A 165 13.88 16.99 8.42
CA GLN A 165 14.51 18.00 7.56
C GLN A 165 13.58 19.19 7.37
#